data_88685879e6f763db8f207aa62ca0b127
#
_entry.id   88685879e6f763db8f207aa62ca0b127
#
_cell.length_a   1.000
_cell.length_b   1.000
_cell.length_c   1.000
_cell.angle_alpha   90.00
_cell.angle_beta   90.00
_cell.angle_gamma   90.00
#
_symmetry.space_group_name_H-M   'P 1'
#
loop_
_entity.id
_entity.type
_entity.pdbx_description
1 polymer ?
#
loop_
_entity_poly.entity_id
_entity_poly.type
_entity_poly.pdbx_seq_one_letter_code
_entity_poly.pdbx_strand_id
1 'polypeptide(L)'
;VGLENTLDAVEGWRPGAYPGQEGPSRWRDPAMYFLTVFGEPNSKDLWGWRFEGHHISLNYTIAKNQIISPTPSFFGANPAESPLPGGRVLRPLAGEEDLARELLHSLDQAQQKSAIISSAAPPDLVQSNRSQVEDGVLPLPTPALLGWEIDEVWQERLQAERDYLGYDEVAEEAVRYSEVPKGISASEFNQGQLDLLEAVVSQY
;
A
#
# COMPACT_ATOMS: atom_id res chain seq x y z
N VAL A 1 -6.02 -12.34 7.97
CA VAL A 1 -6.95 -13.49 7.76
C VAL A 1 -8.21 -13.32 8.58
N GLY A 2 -8.13 -13.15 9.92
CA GLY A 2 -9.34 -12.98 10.77
C GLY A 2 -10.18 -11.77 10.41
N LEU A 3 -9.54 -10.63 10.08
CA LEU A 3 -10.21 -9.43 9.60
C LEU A 3 -10.91 -9.67 8.26
N GLU A 4 -10.26 -10.30 7.31
CA GLU A 4 -10.82 -10.63 6.00
C GLU A 4 -12.09 -11.50 6.13
N ASN A 5 -12.06 -12.52 6.99
CA ASN A 5 -13.26 -13.32 7.28
C ASN A 5 -14.41 -12.49 7.85
N THR A 6 -14.11 -11.55 8.74
CA THR A 6 -15.13 -10.68 9.35
C THR A 6 -15.71 -9.74 8.32
N LEU A 7 -14.89 -9.14 7.47
CA LEU A 7 -15.33 -8.22 6.42
C LEU A 7 -16.13 -8.94 5.34
N ASP A 8 -15.71 -10.12 4.93
CA ASP A 8 -16.44 -10.96 3.98
C ASP A 8 -17.84 -11.32 4.49
N ALA A 9 -17.95 -11.61 5.78
CA ALA A 9 -19.22 -11.88 6.43
C ALA A 9 -20.11 -10.64 6.57
N VAL A 10 -19.54 -9.45 6.81
CA VAL A 10 -20.27 -8.18 7.01
C VAL A 10 -20.69 -7.54 5.69
N GLU A 11 -19.80 -7.48 4.72
CA GLU A 11 -20.08 -6.86 3.42
C GLU A 11 -20.96 -7.75 2.54
N GLY A 12 -21.02 -9.03 2.87
CA GLY A 12 -21.67 -10.02 2.04
C GLY A 12 -20.98 -10.19 0.71
N TRP A 13 -21.24 -11.30 0.12
CA TRP A 13 -20.76 -11.61 -1.19
C TRP A 13 -21.50 -10.77 -2.26
N ARG A 14 -20.78 -9.93 -2.98
CA ARG A 14 -21.33 -9.12 -4.07
C ARG A 14 -20.87 -9.68 -5.43
N PRO A 15 -21.76 -10.40 -6.16
CA PRO A 15 -21.46 -10.77 -7.53
C PRO A 15 -21.25 -9.52 -8.39
N GLY A 16 -20.21 -9.53 -9.23
CA GLY A 16 -20.03 -8.45 -10.20
C GLY A 16 -19.60 -7.11 -9.62
N ALA A 17 -18.81 -7.10 -8.55
CA ALA A 17 -18.25 -5.87 -7.99
C ALA A 17 -17.42 -5.08 -9.02
N TYR A 18 -16.90 -5.75 -10.03
CA TYR A 18 -16.16 -5.15 -11.14
C TYR A 18 -16.77 -5.56 -12.48
N PRO A 19 -16.82 -4.63 -13.48
CA PRO A 19 -17.26 -4.96 -14.83
C PRO A 19 -16.47 -6.13 -15.41
N GLY A 20 -17.17 -7.09 -16.02
CA GLY A 20 -16.56 -8.27 -16.65
C GLY A 20 -16.27 -9.44 -15.71
N GLN A 21 -16.51 -9.32 -14.41
CA GLN A 21 -16.46 -10.47 -13.50
C GLN A 21 -17.84 -11.14 -13.41
N GLU A 22 -17.97 -12.29 -14.05
CA GLU A 22 -19.08 -13.20 -13.83
C GLU A 22 -18.73 -14.13 -12.64
N GLY A 23 -19.48 -14.02 -11.56
CA GLY A 23 -19.34 -14.91 -10.39
C GLY A 23 -18.80 -14.24 -9.13
N PRO A 24 -18.56 -15.05 -8.08
CA PRO A 24 -18.12 -14.55 -6.78
C PRO A 24 -16.70 -14.01 -6.85
N SER A 25 -16.53 -12.77 -6.45
CA SER A 25 -15.20 -12.26 -6.15
C SER A 25 -14.69 -12.93 -4.87
N ARG A 26 -13.64 -13.74 -4.96
CA ARG A 26 -13.02 -14.43 -3.83
C ARG A 26 -11.76 -13.74 -3.31
N TRP A 27 -11.54 -12.51 -3.69
CA TRP A 27 -10.31 -11.80 -3.35
C TRP A 27 -10.04 -11.68 -1.84
N ARG A 28 -11.12 -11.67 -1.01
CA ARG A 28 -11.00 -11.67 0.46
C ARG A 28 -11.00 -13.08 1.07
N ASP A 29 -11.04 -14.12 0.24
CA ASP A 29 -11.03 -15.49 0.71
C ASP A 29 -9.70 -15.81 1.40
N PRO A 30 -9.71 -16.22 2.67
CA PRO A 30 -8.49 -16.61 3.37
C PRO A 30 -7.71 -17.75 2.72
N ALA A 31 -8.37 -18.54 1.86
CA ALA A 31 -7.71 -19.57 1.06
C ALA A 31 -6.90 -19.00 -0.12
N MET A 32 -7.03 -17.69 -0.40
CA MET A 32 -6.26 -16.98 -1.43
C MET A 32 -5.00 -16.30 -0.86
N TYR A 33 -4.43 -16.87 0.21
CA TYR A 33 -3.12 -16.50 0.72
C TYR A 33 -2.11 -17.56 0.34
N PHE A 34 -0.98 -17.13 -0.20
CA PHE A 34 0.03 -17.99 -0.79
C PHE A 34 1.40 -17.77 -0.15
N LEU A 35 2.10 -18.87 0.11
CA LEU A 35 3.52 -18.88 0.44
C LEU A 35 4.28 -19.45 -0.75
N THR A 36 5.14 -18.64 -1.34
CA THR A 36 6.02 -19.04 -2.45
C THR A 36 7.46 -19.03 -1.98
N VAL A 37 8.19 -20.07 -2.30
CA VAL A 37 9.62 -20.18 -2.01
C VAL A 37 10.39 -20.16 -3.33
N PHE A 38 11.44 -19.36 -3.38
CA PHE A 38 12.34 -19.19 -4.51
C PHE A 38 13.72 -19.72 -4.15
N GLY A 39 14.27 -20.61 -4.95
CA GLY A 39 15.54 -21.25 -4.66
C GLY A 39 15.41 -22.36 -3.61
N GLU A 40 16.52 -22.71 -2.98
CA GLU A 40 16.60 -23.82 -2.02
C GLU A 40 16.81 -23.27 -0.60
N PRO A 41 15.84 -23.43 0.33
CA PRO A 41 16.00 -23.05 1.73
C PRO A 41 17.20 -23.72 2.37
N ASN A 42 17.87 -23.00 3.25
CA ASN A 42 19.11 -23.46 3.94
C ASN A 42 20.33 -23.65 3.03
N SER A 43 20.26 -23.29 1.77
CA SER A 43 21.44 -23.22 0.93
C SER A 43 22.35 -22.07 1.37
N LYS A 44 23.64 -22.16 1.02
CA LYS A 44 24.55 -21.02 1.19
C LYS A 44 24.35 -19.94 0.12
N ASP A 45 23.60 -20.30 -0.91
CA ASP A 45 23.27 -19.44 -2.03
C ASP A 45 22.09 -18.53 -1.70
N LEU A 46 21.72 -17.72 -2.67
CA LEU A 46 20.59 -16.83 -2.59
C LEU A 46 19.29 -17.63 -2.69
N TRP A 47 18.40 -17.42 -1.74
CA TRP A 47 17.03 -17.92 -1.78
C TRP A 47 16.08 -16.90 -1.18
N GLY A 48 14.79 -17.10 -1.29
CA GLY A 48 13.83 -16.19 -0.73
C GLY A 48 12.45 -16.81 -0.60
N TRP A 49 11.57 -16.07 0.03
CA TRP A 49 10.17 -16.43 0.10
C TRP A 49 9.29 -15.18 0.01
N ARG A 50 8.08 -15.40 -0.48
CA ARG A 50 7.02 -14.41 -0.52
C ARG A 50 5.77 -14.97 0.12
N PHE A 51 5.15 -14.18 1.00
CA PHE A 51 3.82 -14.45 1.52
C PHE A 51 2.89 -13.33 1.05
N GLU A 52 1.85 -13.69 0.34
CA GLU A 52 0.95 -12.74 -0.29
C GLU A 52 -0.51 -13.12 -0.19
N GLY A 53 -1.37 -12.11 -0.22
CA GLY A 53 -2.82 -12.21 -0.20
C GLY A 53 -3.43 -10.84 -0.49
N HIS A 54 -4.73 -10.66 -0.22
CA HIS A 54 -5.45 -9.44 -0.58
C HIS A 54 -4.80 -8.15 -0.05
N HIS A 55 -4.39 -8.13 1.22
CA HIS A 55 -3.81 -6.96 1.87
C HIS A 55 -2.43 -7.21 2.48
N ILE A 56 -1.74 -8.23 2.04
CA ILE A 56 -0.39 -8.55 2.52
C ILE A 56 0.47 -8.93 1.32
N SER A 57 1.67 -8.36 1.25
CA SER A 57 2.74 -8.83 0.38
C SER A 57 4.07 -8.65 1.10
N LEU A 58 4.63 -9.76 1.56
CA LEU A 58 5.91 -9.81 2.26
C LEU A 58 6.92 -10.53 1.39
N ASN A 59 8.05 -9.91 1.15
CA ASN A 59 9.11 -10.47 0.33
C ASN A 59 10.41 -10.47 1.11
N TYR A 60 11.02 -11.63 1.24
CA TYR A 60 12.28 -11.78 1.96
C TYR A 60 13.32 -12.43 1.06
N THR A 61 14.48 -11.79 0.98
CA THR A 61 15.66 -12.35 0.31
C THR A 61 16.70 -12.73 1.35
N ILE A 62 17.22 -13.94 1.26
CA ILE A 62 18.11 -14.54 2.25
C ILE A 62 19.38 -15.01 1.55
N ALA A 63 20.52 -14.67 2.13
CA ALA A 63 21.82 -15.18 1.73
C ALA A 63 22.64 -15.54 2.97
N LYS A 64 23.35 -16.66 2.92
CA LYS A 64 24.19 -17.13 4.03
C LYS A 64 23.46 -17.18 5.39
N ASN A 65 22.19 -17.61 5.37
CA ASN A 65 21.28 -17.65 6.52
C ASN A 65 21.00 -16.27 7.18
N GLN A 66 21.16 -15.19 6.45
CA GLN A 66 20.82 -13.85 6.91
C GLN A 66 19.82 -13.22 5.96
N ILE A 67 18.84 -12.50 6.50
CA ILE A 67 17.94 -11.66 5.71
C ILE A 67 18.76 -10.50 5.16
N ILE A 68 18.88 -10.42 3.84
CA ILE A 68 19.59 -9.34 3.14
C ILE A 68 18.63 -8.29 2.59
N SER A 69 17.35 -8.65 2.41
CA SER A 69 16.29 -7.71 2.06
C SER A 69 14.94 -8.22 2.59
N PRO A 70 14.22 -7.42 3.42
CA PRO A 70 12.85 -7.69 3.83
C PRO A 70 11.82 -6.98 2.94
N THR A 71 12.22 -6.51 1.76
CA THR A 71 11.38 -5.66 0.90
C THR A 71 11.23 -6.24 -0.50
N PRO A 72 10.15 -5.83 -1.23
CA PRO A 72 9.07 -4.95 -0.80
C PRO A 72 8.21 -5.59 0.30
N SER A 73 7.74 -4.75 1.25
CA SER A 73 6.85 -5.14 2.33
C SER A 73 5.60 -4.27 2.27
N PHE A 74 4.44 -4.91 2.16
CA PHE A 74 3.16 -4.23 2.04
C PHE A 74 2.15 -4.82 3.02
N PHE A 75 1.50 -3.91 3.75
CA PHE A 75 0.32 -4.18 4.57
C PHE A 75 -0.76 -3.18 4.19
N GLY A 76 -1.97 -3.66 4.01
CA GLY A 76 -3.13 -2.84 3.73
C GLY A 76 -4.32 -3.18 4.62
N ALA A 77 -5.24 -2.24 4.76
CA ALA A 77 -6.54 -2.45 5.39
C ALA A 77 -7.60 -1.61 4.70
N ASN A 78 -8.69 -2.26 4.31
CA ASN A 78 -9.88 -1.61 3.78
C ASN A 78 -11.13 -2.37 4.24
N PRO A 79 -11.96 -1.78 5.12
CA PRO A 79 -11.83 -0.43 5.69
C PRO A 79 -10.69 -0.33 6.70
N ALA A 80 -10.23 0.91 6.97
CA ALA A 80 -9.22 1.18 7.99
C ALA A 80 -9.70 0.80 9.41
N GLU A 81 -11.01 0.88 9.64
CA GLU A 81 -11.68 0.53 10.89
C GLU A 81 -12.78 -0.49 10.66
N SER A 82 -12.80 -1.53 11.46
CA SER A 82 -13.84 -2.56 11.42
C SER A 82 -14.49 -2.74 12.79
N PRO A 83 -15.83 -2.67 12.88
CA PRO A 83 -16.53 -2.91 14.13
C PRO A 83 -16.40 -4.38 14.54
N LEU A 84 -16.12 -4.60 15.83
CA LEU A 84 -16.09 -5.92 16.44
C LEU A 84 -17.25 -6.07 17.44
N PRO A 85 -17.64 -7.32 17.75
CA PRO A 85 -18.61 -7.58 18.83
C PRO A 85 -18.18 -6.93 20.15
N GLY A 86 -19.16 -6.40 20.90
CA GLY A 86 -18.91 -5.75 22.18
C GLY A 86 -18.46 -4.29 22.07
N GLY A 87 -18.70 -3.63 20.94
CA GLY A 87 -18.45 -2.20 20.75
C GLY A 87 -16.97 -1.83 20.58
N ARG A 88 -16.10 -2.81 20.36
CA ARG A 88 -14.69 -2.57 20.02
C ARG A 88 -14.54 -2.27 18.55
N VAL A 89 -13.48 -1.54 18.22
CA VAL A 89 -13.08 -1.27 16.84
C VAL A 89 -11.71 -1.90 16.61
N LEU A 90 -11.56 -2.61 15.50
CA LEU A 90 -10.28 -3.12 15.03
C LEU A 90 -9.72 -2.16 13.98
N ARG A 91 -8.54 -1.64 14.25
CA ARG A 91 -7.72 -0.85 13.32
C ARG A 91 -6.40 -1.60 13.11
N PRO A 92 -6.26 -2.39 12.03
CA PRO A 92 -5.06 -3.22 11.82
C PRO A 92 -3.76 -2.43 11.71
N LEU A 93 -3.83 -1.22 11.15
CA LEU A 93 -2.68 -0.34 10.90
C LEU A 93 -2.73 0.92 11.78
N ALA A 94 -3.31 0.79 12.99
CA ALA A 94 -3.46 1.95 13.89
C ALA A 94 -2.11 2.55 14.29
N GLY A 95 -1.10 1.70 14.52
CA GLY A 95 0.22 2.17 14.92
C GLY A 95 0.86 3.05 13.84
N GLU A 96 0.90 2.55 12.62
CA GLU A 96 1.46 3.27 11.47
C GLU A 96 0.70 4.57 11.19
N GLU A 97 -0.63 4.50 11.16
CA GLU A 97 -1.47 5.65 10.87
C GLU A 97 -1.34 6.75 11.94
N ASP A 98 -1.46 6.38 13.21
CA ASP A 98 -1.46 7.35 14.31
C ASP A 98 -0.08 7.99 14.49
N LEU A 99 1.00 7.20 14.43
CA LEU A 99 2.37 7.70 14.54
C LEU A 99 2.77 8.58 13.35
N ALA A 100 2.39 8.17 12.12
CA ALA A 100 2.66 8.98 10.93
C ALA A 100 1.91 10.32 10.98
N ARG A 101 0.67 10.33 11.47
CA ARG A 101 -0.12 11.55 11.69
C ARG A 101 0.49 12.44 12.77
N GLU A 102 0.97 11.86 13.87
CA GLU A 102 1.65 12.59 14.94
C GLU A 102 2.95 13.23 14.42
N LEU A 103 3.75 12.47 13.66
CA LEU A 103 4.94 13.01 13.01
C LEU A 103 4.58 14.19 12.10
N LEU A 104 3.59 14.04 11.21
CA LEU A 104 3.17 15.12 10.33
C LEU A 104 2.73 16.37 11.09
N HIS A 105 1.98 16.21 12.18
CA HIS A 105 1.52 17.32 12.99
C HIS A 105 2.63 17.97 13.84
N SER A 106 3.73 17.27 14.09
CA SER A 106 4.92 17.80 14.79
C SER A 106 5.78 18.70 13.90
N LEU A 107 5.59 18.63 12.57
CA LEU A 107 6.33 19.43 11.60
C LEU A 107 5.87 20.88 11.62
N ASP A 108 6.79 21.81 11.50
CA ASP A 108 6.46 23.21 11.27
C ASP A 108 5.93 23.44 9.84
N GLN A 109 5.46 24.65 9.57
CA GLN A 109 4.83 24.98 8.28
C GLN A 109 5.78 24.81 7.09
N ALA A 110 7.06 25.10 7.24
CA ALA A 110 8.05 24.93 6.19
C ALA A 110 8.33 23.46 5.93
N GLN A 111 8.50 22.68 7.01
CA GLN A 111 8.68 21.23 6.94
C GLN A 111 7.46 20.55 6.33
N GLN A 112 6.22 20.90 6.73
CA GLN A 112 4.99 20.34 6.16
C GLN A 112 4.89 20.63 4.66
N LYS A 113 5.24 21.83 4.21
CA LYS A 113 5.25 22.20 2.79
C LYS A 113 6.21 21.31 1.97
N SER A 114 7.32 20.90 2.56
CA SER A 114 8.28 19.99 1.91
C SER A 114 7.83 18.53 1.98
N ALA A 115 7.24 18.11 3.11
CA ALA A 115 6.84 16.73 3.36
C ALA A 115 5.60 16.33 2.53
N ILE A 116 4.63 17.24 2.38
CA ILE A 116 3.39 16.97 1.65
C ILE A 116 3.61 17.23 0.16
N ILE A 117 3.87 16.18 -0.60
CA ILE A 117 4.13 16.27 -2.04
C ILE A 117 2.87 16.36 -2.89
N SER A 118 1.72 15.92 -2.37
CA SER A 118 0.42 16.03 -3.03
C SER A 118 -0.67 16.22 -1.98
N SER A 119 -1.69 17.00 -2.31
CA SER A 119 -2.90 17.16 -1.48
C SER A 119 -3.95 16.10 -1.76
N ALA A 120 -3.81 15.36 -2.84
CA ALA A 120 -4.70 14.27 -3.24
C ALA A 120 -3.98 12.94 -3.12
N ALA A 121 -4.68 11.92 -2.60
CA ALA A 121 -4.16 10.56 -2.59
C ALA A 121 -4.06 10.03 -4.04
N PRO A 122 -2.94 9.42 -4.44
CA PRO A 122 -2.85 8.81 -5.76
C PRO A 122 -3.76 7.56 -5.83
N PRO A 123 -4.27 7.22 -7.02
CA PRO A 123 -5.11 6.04 -7.22
C PRO A 123 -4.36 4.72 -7.03
N ASP A 124 -3.05 4.77 -7.02
CA ASP A 124 -2.13 3.64 -6.87
C ASP A 124 -0.85 4.11 -6.19
N LEU A 125 -0.21 3.20 -5.46
CA LEU A 125 1.16 3.40 -5.02
C LEU A 125 2.09 3.22 -6.21
N VAL A 126 2.96 4.18 -6.42
CA VAL A 126 3.94 4.12 -7.51
C VAL A 126 4.69 2.80 -7.43
N GLN A 127 4.71 2.08 -8.56
CA GLN A 127 5.43 0.81 -8.72
C GLN A 127 4.79 -0.41 -8.06
N SER A 128 3.57 -0.31 -7.55
CA SER A 128 2.92 -1.31 -6.70
C SER A 128 3.02 -2.75 -7.21
N ASN A 129 3.03 -3.01 -8.48
CA ASN A 129 3.10 -4.37 -9.04
C ASN A 129 4.11 -4.49 -10.18
N ARG A 130 5.15 -3.68 -10.18
CA ARG A 130 6.20 -3.68 -11.21
C ARG A 130 7.44 -4.40 -10.72
N SER A 131 8.14 -5.04 -11.64
CA SER A 131 9.39 -5.74 -11.34
C SER A 131 10.59 -4.80 -11.18
N GLN A 132 10.49 -3.59 -11.69
CA GLN A 132 11.55 -2.59 -11.67
C GLN A 132 10.98 -1.20 -11.41
N VAL A 133 11.76 -0.40 -10.69
CA VAL A 133 11.49 1.01 -10.43
C VAL A 133 12.16 1.83 -11.52
N GLU A 134 11.40 2.68 -12.20
CA GLU A 134 11.92 3.50 -13.30
C GLU A 134 11.59 4.97 -13.06
N ASP A 135 12.54 5.84 -13.37
CA ASP A 135 12.36 7.30 -13.28
C ASP A 135 11.27 7.77 -14.26
N GLY A 136 10.48 8.75 -13.84
CA GLY A 136 9.40 9.31 -14.66
C GLY A 136 8.11 8.51 -14.75
N VAL A 137 8.03 7.38 -14.06
CA VAL A 137 6.83 6.52 -14.06
C VAL A 137 5.69 7.16 -13.27
N LEU A 138 4.49 7.12 -13.84
CA LEU A 138 3.25 7.54 -13.18
C LEU A 138 2.55 6.36 -12.48
N PRO A 139 1.78 6.64 -11.41
CA PRO A 139 0.84 5.66 -10.86
C PRO A 139 -0.11 5.12 -11.92
N LEU A 140 -0.39 3.82 -11.86
CA LEU A 140 -1.35 3.19 -12.76
C LEU A 140 -2.70 3.02 -12.05
N PRO A 141 -3.82 3.23 -12.75
CA PRO A 141 -5.12 2.91 -12.19
C PRO A 141 -5.28 1.40 -12.02
N THR A 142 -6.07 0.99 -11.03
CA THR A 142 -6.28 -0.43 -10.68
C THR A 142 -6.61 -1.34 -11.87
N PRO A 143 -7.47 -0.96 -12.85
CA PRO A 143 -7.72 -1.80 -14.01
C PRO A 143 -6.46 -2.09 -14.82
N ALA A 144 -5.59 -1.08 -15.00
CA ALA A 144 -4.33 -1.25 -15.73
C ALA A 144 -3.36 -2.18 -14.98
N LEU A 145 -3.29 -2.09 -13.65
CA LEU A 145 -2.49 -2.99 -12.81
C LEU A 145 -2.94 -4.46 -12.94
N LEU A 146 -4.24 -4.67 -13.10
CA LEU A 146 -4.84 -5.99 -13.26
C LEU A 146 -4.81 -6.49 -14.71
N GLY A 147 -4.28 -5.68 -15.65
CA GLY A 147 -4.23 -6.01 -17.07
C GLY A 147 -5.61 -6.02 -17.74
N TRP A 148 -6.58 -5.30 -17.17
CA TRP A 148 -7.91 -5.20 -17.75
C TRP A 148 -7.94 -4.16 -18.87
N GLU A 149 -8.80 -4.38 -19.84
CA GLU A 149 -9.07 -3.39 -20.88
C GLU A 149 -9.81 -2.20 -20.29
N ILE A 150 -9.30 -0.99 -20.54
CA ILE A 150 -9.92 0.26 -20.08
C ILE A 150 -10.83 0.76 -21.21
N ASP A 151 -12.08 0.30 -21.19
CA ASP A 151 -13.14 0.77 -22.09
C ASP A 151 -13.71 2.14 -21.67
N GLU A 152 -14.70 2.64 -22.41
CA GLU A 152 -15.33 3.94 -22.13
C GLU A 152 -15.94 3.99 -20.71
N VAL A 153 -16.52 2.90 -20.22
CA VAL A 153 -17.13 2.84 -18.88
C VAL A 153 -16.06 2.97 -17.79
N TRP A 154 -14.91 2.31 -17.99
CA TRP A 154 -13.79 2.46 -17.07
C TRP A 154 -13.19 3.86 -17.13
N GLN A 155 -13.07 4.47 -18.33
CA GLN A 155 -12.56 5.83 -18.47
C GLN A 155 -13.43 6.84 -17.71
N GLU A 156 -14.76 6.74 -17.84
CA GLU A 156 -15.71 7.60 -17.11
C GLU A 156 -15.58 7.44 -15.59
N ARG A 157 -15.47 6.20 -15.11
CA ARG A 157 -15.29 5.91 -13.68
C ARG A 157 -13.97 6.44 -13.13
N LEU A 158 -12.88 6.21 -13.83
CA LEU A 158 -11.56 6.71 -13.43
C LEU A 158 -11.53 8.24 -13.41
N GLN A 159 -12.20 8.89 -14.37
CA GLN A 159 -12.30 10.34 -14.37
C GLN A 159 -13.15 10.84 -13.19
N ALA A 160 -14.30 10.22 -12.93
CA ALA A 160 -15.12 10.57 -11.76
C ALA A 160 -14.39 10.37 -10.43
N GLU A 161 -13.58 9.33 -10.31
CA GLU A 161 -12.74 9.10 -9.14
C GLU A 161 -11.63 10.15 -9.01
N ARG A 162 -10.96 10.51 -10.09
CA ARG A 162 -9.96 11.59 -10.11
C ARG A 162 -10.58 12.93 -9.69
N ASP A 163 -11.75 13.25 -10.22
CA ASP A 163 -12.47 14.47 -9.87
C ASP A 163 -12.89 14.49 -8.39
N TYR A 164 -13.39 13.37 -7.89
CA TYR A 164 -13.77 13.22 -6.47
C TYR A 164 -12.59 13.37 -5.52
N LEU A 165 -11.44 12.82 -5.88
CA LEU A 165 -10.20 12.88 -5.07
C LEU A 165 -9.45 14.21 -5.24
N GLY A 166 -9.81 15.03 -6.22
CA GLY A 166 -9.03 16.20 -6.60
C GLY A 166 -7.67 15.84 -7.20
N TYR A 167 -7.56 14.65 -7.79
CA TYR A 167 -6.33 14.15 -8.39
C TYR A 167 -6.21 14.64 -9.84
N ASP A 168 -5.76 15.87 -9.99
CA ASP A 168 -5.54 16.54 -11.28
C ASP A 168 -4.12 16.27 -11.85
N GLU A 169 -3.81 16.89 -12.96
CA GLU A 169 -2.50 16.75 -13.62
C GLU A 169 -1.35 17.25 -12.72
N VAL A 170 -1.60 18.24 -11.84
CA VAL A 170 -0.60 18.77 -10.93
C VAL A 170 -0.29 17.75 -9.83
N ALA A 171 -1.33 17.14 -9.26
CA ALA A 171 -1.20 16.07 -8.29
C ALA A 171 -0.52 14.84 -8.89
N GLU A 172 -0.87 14.49 -10.13
CA GLU A 172 -0.26 13.38 -10.86
C GLU A 172 1.24 13.59 -11.10
N GLU A 173 1.63 14.77 -11.55
CA GLU A 173 3.04 15.12 -11.75
C GLU A 173 3.83 15.16 -10.42
N ALA A 174 3.18 15.63 -9.35
CA ALA A 174 3.80 15.66 -8.03
C ALA A 174 4.17 14.26 -7.51
N VAL A 175 3.35 13.25 -7.81
CA VAL A 175 3.59 11.86 -7.39
C VAL A 175 4.33 11.02 -8.42
N ARG A 176 4.63 11.56 -9.61
CA ARG A 176 5.49 10.89 -10.61
C ARG A 176 6.75 10.38 -9.93
N TYR A 177 7.13 9.14 -10.15
CA TYR A 177 8.34 8.59 -9.54
C TYR A 177 9.59 9.36 -9.98
N SER A 178 10.49 9.56 -9.05
CA SER A 178 11.79 10.17 -9.29
C SER A 178 12.85 9.43 -8.48
N GLU A 179 13.98 9.14 -9.09
CA GLU A 179 15.17 8.63 -8.38
C GLU A 179 15.72 9.67 -7.40
N VAL A 180 15.45 10.95 -7.63
CA VAL A 180 15.73 12.01 -6.66
C VAL A 180 14.64 11.99 -5.60
N PRO A 181 14.98 11.76 -4.30
CA PRO A 181 14.01 11.70 -3.23
C PRO A 181 13.14 12.96 -3.16
N LYS A 182 11.83 12.77 -3.01
CA LYS A 182 10.86 13.83 -2.74
C LYS A 182 10.54 13.85 -1.24
N GLY A 183 9.93 14.93 -0.80
CA GLY A 183 9.58 15.11 0.59
C GLY A 183 10.68 15.83 1.39
N ILE A 184 10.70 15.60 2.69
CA ILE A 184 11.65 16.22 3.61
C ILE A 184 12.72 15.21 4.06
N SER A 185 13.97 15.66 4.13
CA SER A 185 15.06 14.84 4.66
C SER A 185 14.95 14.72 6.18
N ALA A 186 15.18 13.53 6.73
CA ALA A 186 15.27 13.34 8.18
C ALA A 186 16.38 14.16 8.84
N SER A 187 17.36 14.64 8.08
CA SER A 187 18.39 15.56 8.58
C SER A 187 17.86 16.95 8.95
N GLU A 188 16.63 17.27 8.54
CA GLU A 188 15.95 18.52 8.88
C GLU A 188 15.05 18.38 10.13
N PHE A 189 15.00 17.19 10.73
CA PHE A 189 14.18 16.90 11.90
C PHE A 189 14.89 17.24 13.21
N ASN A 190 14.13 17.73 14.18
CA ASN A 190 14.58 17.77 15.55
C ASN A 190 14.49 16.37 16.21
N GLN A 191 15.02 16.23 17.43
CA GLN A 191 15.09 14.92 18.09
C GLN A 191 13.69 14.29 18.29
N GLY A 192 12.69 15.06 18.68
CA GLY A 192 11.32 14.53 18.88
C GLY A 192 10.70 14.01 17.58
N GLN A 193 10.98 14.67 16.45
CA GLN A 193 10.54 14.24 15.13
C GLN A 193 11.30 12.99 14.67
N LEU A 194 12.59 12.88 14.99
CA LEU A 194 13.38 11.66 14.74
C LEU A 194 12.85 10.47 15.54
N ASP A 195 12.52 10.67 16.82
CA ASP A 195 11.96 9.64 17.68
C ASP A 195 10.61 9.12 17.13
N LEU A 196 9.76 10.03 16.63
CA LEU A 196 8.51 9.65 15.95
C LEU A 196 8.75 8.90 14.64
N LEU A 197 9.71 9.34 13.84
CA LEU A 197 10.07 8.64 12.59
C LEU A 197 10.56 7.21 12.90
N GLU A 198 11.42 7.04 13.90
CA GLU A 198 11.88 5.74 14.35
C GLU A 198 10.72 4.86 14.84
N ALA A 199 9.78 5.45 15.59
CA ALA A 199 8.59 4.74 16.05
C ALA A 199 7.70 4.26 14.89
N VAL A 200 7.51 5.07 13.84
CA VAL A 200 6.79 4.66 12.60
C VAL A 200 7.49 3.49 11.93
N VAL A 201 8.80 3.62 11.69
CA VAL A 201 9.58 2.56 11.01
C VAL A 201 9.61 1.27 11.82
N SER A 202 9.57 1.36 13.13
CA SER A 202 9.58 0.20 14.05
C SER A 202 8.26 -0.58 14.08
N GLN A 203 7.21 -0.14 13.34
CA GLN A 203 5.99 -0.92 13.16
C GLN A 203 6.17 -2.10 12.19
N TYR A 204 7.22 -2.06 11.39
CA TYR A 204 7.61 -3.09 10.41
C TYR A 204 8.82 -3.90 10.87
#